data_6f5eaf0aa90b1740d2722ad24c482430
#
_entry.id   6f5eaf0aa90b1740d2722ad24c482430
#
_cell.length_a   1.000
_cell.length_b   1.000
_cell.length_c   1.000
_cell.angle_alpha   90.00
_cell.angle_beta   90.00
_cell.angle_gamma   90.00
#
_symmetry.space_group_name_H-M   'P 1'
#
loop_
_entity.id
_entity.type
_entity.pdbx_description
1 polymer ?
#
loop_
_entity_poly.entity_id
_entity_poly.type
_entity_poly.pdbx_seq_one_letter_code
_entity_poly.pdbx_strand_id
1 'polypeptide(L)'
;RVISGQDGLKQILPMGDRDIGHIERLEKAISSLAFTKNNFTSGHVLMTCENPYKEKAFVLHLKGATEENTALSIFHCVDAIFPPGENNADLGPVENFPVGFLRFNVNIEIENLSIHTIRTMESFPYSILDKPAKTVASRKMQAWSFLAKYGEQNANMAMALLFTNGDKNKIEIILRRQLDFINKRSDCSDFYLSYFPFMIRHFSKSGLISNETLEAMEECLLNFRYWHDEPGDDAMWFYSENHALMFHVCQLIAGEMYPDKIFTNSNMTGLEMQQKAIGLLRPWFETFFKTGFTEWNSPPYLPIDSLGFASLYAQTQNKEMKEYASRALDYVFRLLSITSFEGVFSTTSGRTYLKELFGNHSNCPSFINWIGYAI
;
A
#
# COMPACT_ATOMS: atom_id res chain seq x y z
N ARG A 1 -7.72 28.31 30.12
CA ARG A 1 -6.72 27.24 30.09
C ARG A 1 -6.42 26.90 28.65
N VAL A 2 -5.15 26.60 28.35
CA VAL A 2 -4.72 26.13 27.01
C VAL A 2 -4.56 24.62 27.07
N ILE A 3 -5.32 23.92 26.28
CA ILE A 3 -5.19 22.45 26.10
C ILE A 3 -4.48 22.22 24.79
N SER A 4 -3.37 21.50 24.81
CA SER A 4 -2.64 21.11 23.60
C SER A 4 -2.90 19.65 23.29
N GLY A 5 -3.49 19.36 22.12
CA GLY A 5 -3.51 18.02 21.56
C GLY A 5 -2.15 17.63 20.96
N GLN A 6 -1.96 16.36 20.59
CA GLN A 6 -0.75 15.88 19.91
C GLN A 6 -0.45 16.63 18.61
N ASP A 7 -1.43 17.24 17.98
CA ASP A 7 -1.30 17.99 16.72
C ASP A 7 -0.87 19.46 16.93
N GLY A 8 -0.51 19.84 18.15
CA GLY A 8 -0.09 21.21 18.46
C GLY A 8 -1.21 22.25 18.44
N LEU A 9 -2.47 21.86 18.23
CA LEU A 9 -3.62 22.73 18.31
C LEU A 9 -3.89 23.11 19.77
N LYS A 10 -3.77 24.39 20.08
CA LYS A 10 -4.11 24.95 21.38
C LYS A 10 -5.52 25.52 21.34
N GLN A 11 -6.45 24.93 22.07
CA GLN A 11 -7.79 25.49 22.28
C GLN A 11 -7.83 26.25 23.59
N ILE A 12 -8.27 27.51 23.52
CA ILE A 12 -8.58 28.31 24.72
C ILE A 12 -10.08 28.13 24.96
N LEU A 13 -10.44 27.43 26.03
CA LEU A 13 -11.82 27.20 26.40
C LEU A 13 -12.20 28.02 27.62
N PRO A 14 -13.39 28.66 27.66
CA PRO A 14 -13.95 29.18 28.90
C PRO A 14 -14.24 28.02 29.85
N MET A 15 -13.54 28.00 30.94
CA MET A 15 -13.55 26.91 31.93
C MET A 15 -14.50 27.22 33.09
N GLY A 16 -15.78 27.37 32.91
CA GLY A 16 -16.73 27.57 34.00
C GLY A 16 -16.50 26.70 35.26
N ASP A 17 -17.52 26.30 35.98
CA ASP A 17 -17.45 25.47 37.21
C ASP A 17 -17.10 23.98 36.93
N ARG A 18 -16.34 23.67 35.88
CA ARG A 18 -15.96 22.31 35.52
C ARG A 18 -14.88 21.76 36.43
N ASP A 19 -14.92 20.45 36.68
CA ASP A 19 -13.85 19.73 37.38
C ASP A 19 -12.58 19.69 36.54
N ILE A 20 -11.75 20.72 36.67
CA ILE A 20 -10.45 20.85 35.98
C ILE A 20 -9.57 19.64 36.30
N GLY A 21 -9.57 19.14 37.54
CA GLY A 21 -8.79 17.96 37.91
C GLY A 21 -9.22 16.70 37.18
N HIS A 22 -10.50 16.58 36.87
CA HIS A 22 -10.98 15.46 36.07
C HIS A 22 -10.48 15.54 34.61
N ILE A 23 -10.57 16.71 33.99
CA ILE A 23 -10.07 16.97 32.65
C ILE A 23 -8.55 16.69 32.58
N GLU A 24 -7.77 17.16 33.56
CA GLU A 24 -6.32 16.90 33.62
C GLU A 24 -5.98 15.42 33.70
N ARG A 25 -6.74 14.64 34.49
CA ARG A 25 -6.56 13.18 34.54
C ARG A 25 -6.87 12.51 33.22
N LEU A 26 -7.91 12.92 32.49
CA LEU A 26 -8.24 12.38 31.18
C LEU A 26 -7.21 12.76 30.10
N GLU A 27 -6.72 14.00 30.11
CA GLU A 27 -5.63 14.44 29.24
C GLU A 27 -4.37 13.59 29.46
N LYS A 28 -4.04 13.35 30.74
CA LYS A 28 -2.89 12.52 31.09
C LYS A 28 -3.07 11.08 30.64
N ALA A 29 -4.27 10.51 30.79
CA ALA A 29 -4.60 9.17 30.32
C ALA A 29 -4.44 9.06 28.78
N ILE A 30 -4.99 10.02 28.03
CA ILE A 30 -4.89 10.04 26.55
C ILE A 30 -3.44 10.28 26.09
N SER A 31 -2.70 11.17 26.75
CA SER A 31 -1.30 11.44 26.41
C SER A 31 -0.38 10.24 26.66
N SER A 32 -0.64 9.48 27.72
CA SER A 32 0.12 8.29 28.09
C SER A 32 -0.33 7.03 27.36
N LEU A 33 -1.46 7.07 26.64
CA LEU A 33 -1.98 5.90 25.91
C LEU A 33 -0.98 5.42 24.86
N ALA A 34 -0.66 4.15 24.89
CA ALA A 34 0.27 3.53 23.93
C ALA A 34 -0.03 2.04 23.75
N PHE A 35 0.26 1.50 22.59
CA PHE A 35 0.44 0.06 22.45
C PHE A 35 1.74 -0.36 23.15
N THR A 36 1.75 -1.51 23.79
CA THR A 36 2.95 -2.01 24.51
C THR A 36 4.09 -2.39 23.58
N LYS A 37 3.78 -2.56 22.29
CA LYS A 37 4.73 -2.83 21.19
C LYS A 37 4.24 -2.11 19.94
N ASN A 38 5.15 -1.80 19.03
CA ASN A 38 4.79 -1.26 17.72
C ASN A 38 4.38 -2.35 16.72
N ASN A 39 4.86 -3.57 16.92
CA ASN A 39 4.58 -4.72 16.04
C ASN A 39 4.12 -5.92 16.88
N PHE A 40 2.98 -6.48 16.52
CA PHE A 40 2.39 -7.67 17.13
C PHE A 40 2.42 -8.82 16.14
N THR A 41 3.21 -9.85 16.47
CA THR A 41 3.41 -11.03 15.61
C THR A 41 2.84 -12.31 16.23
N SER A 42 2.52 -12.28 17.52
CA SER A 42 1.90 -13.40 18.26
C SER A 42 1.33 -12.89 19.58
N GLY A 43 0.43 -13.68 20.17
CA GLY A 43 -0.20 -13.40 21.46
C GLY A 43 -1.24 -12.29 21.38
N HIS A 44 -1.45 -11.58 22.47
CA HIS A 44 -2.47 -10.55 22.58
C HIS A 44 -1.93 -9.15 22.27
N VAL A 45 -2.77 -8.33 21.69
CA VAL A 45 -2.54 -6.90 21.50
C VAL A 45 -2.87 -6.20 22.82
N LEU A 46 -1.86 -5.58 23.40
CA LEU A 46 -1.98 -4.92 24.69
C LEU A 46 -1.78 -3.41 24.53
N MET A 47 -2.58 -2.63 25.29
CA MET A 47 -2.39 -1.20 25.44
C MET A 47 -2.13 -0.84 26.90
N THR A 48 -1.47 0.29 27.12
CA THR A 48 -1.24 0.88 28.44
C THR A 48 -1.62 2.36 28.42
N CYS A 49 -2.12 2.85 29.57
CA CYS A 49 -2.30 4.28 29.85
C CYS A 49 -2.24 4.54 31.35
N GLU A 50 -2.09 5.79 31.75
CA GLU A 50 -2.34 6.19 33.15
C GLU A 50 -3.85 6.23 33.38
N ASN A 51 -4.42 5.15 33.98
CA ASN A 51 -5.86 5.02 34.19
C ASN A 51 -6.38 6.14 35.11
N PRO A 52 -7.33 6.98 34.64
CA PRO A 52 -7.85 8.09 35.43
C PRO A 52 -8.79 7.66 36.59
N TYR A 53 -9.20 6.35 36.60
CA TYR A 53 -10.19 5.85 37.57
C TYR A 53 -9.64 4.67 38.38
N LYS A 54 -9.86 4.75 39.70
CA LYS A 54 -9.49 3.68 40.65
C LYS A 54 -10.62 2.70 40.96
N GLU A 55 -11.88 3.15 40.83
CA GLU A 55 -13.05 2.38 41.28
C GLU A 55 -13.96 1.93 40.16
N LYS A 56 -13.74 2.40 38.95
CA LYS A 56 -14.50 2.01 37.76
C LYS A 56 -13.58 1.76 36.57
N ALA A 57 -14.04 0.96 35.63
CA ALA A 57 -13.31 0.74 34.38
C ALA A 57 -13.21 2.05 33.55
N PHE A 58 -12.09 2.23 32.87
CA PHE A 58 -11.89 3.25 31.85
C PHE A 58 -11.97 2.58 30.49
N VAL A 59 -12.93 3.00 29.67
CA VAL A 59 -13.19 2.41 28.35
C VAL A 59 -12.90 3.44 27.26
N LEU A 60 -12.10 3.05 26.31
CA LEU A 60 -11.77 3.82 25.11
C LEU A 60 -12.23 3.10 23.86
N HIS A 61 -13.04 3.78 23.05
CA HIS A 61 -13.44 3.27 21.74
C HIS A 61 -12.39 3.63 20.69
N LEU A 62 -11.70 2.61 20.17
CA LEU A 62 -10.67 2.76 19.15
C LEU A 62 -11.28 2.50 17.78
N LYS A 63 -11.24 3.50 16.89
CA LYS A 63 -11.64 3.37 15.49
C LYS A 63 -10.39 3.23 14.64
N GLY A 64 -10.09 1.99 14.25
CA GLY A 64 -8.93 1.66 13.45
C GLY A 64 -9.24 1.59 11.96
N ALA A 65 -8.25 1.94 11.15
CA ALA A 65 -8.24 1.72 9.71
C ALA A 65 -6.86 1.25 9.29
N THR A 66 -6.80 0.43 8.24
CA THR A 66 -5.56 0.18 7.53
C THR A 66 -5.15 1.47 6.82
N GLU A 67 -3.86 1.80 6.84
CA GLU A 67 -3.35 2.96 6.13
C GLU A 67 -3.21 2.62 4.65
N GLU A 68 -4.22 2.92 3.88
CA GLU A 68 -4.25 2.75 2.43
C GLU A 68 -4.47 4.08 1.75
N ASN A 69 -3.77 4.29 0.64
CA ASN A 69 -4.01 5.42 -0.27
C ASN A 69 -5.23 5.20 -1.18
N THR A 70 -6.08 4.22 -0.89
CA THR A 70 -7.21 3.84 -1.72
C THR A 70 -8.53 3.83 -0.95
N ALA A 71 -9.64 3.88 -1.69
CA ALA A 71 -11.01 3.83 -1.15
C ALA A 71 -11.39 2.47 -0.50
N LEU A 72 -10.43 1.58 -0.28
CA LEU A 72 -10.65 0.21 0.19
C LEU A 72 -10.08 -0.05 1.60
N SER A 73 -9.93 1.00 2.43
CA SER A 73 -9.46 0.84 3.81
C SER A 73 -10.29 -0.18 4.58
N ILE A 74 -9.63 -1.10 5.25
CA ILE A 74 -10.27 -2.06 6.15
C ILE A 74 -10.41 -1.38 7.50
N PHE A 75 -11.65 -1.26 7.97
CA PHE A 75 -11.94 -0.68 9.28
C PHE A 75 -11.98 -1.78 10.35
N HIS A 76 -11.40 -1.48 11.50
CA HIS A 76 -11.43 -2.32 12.68
C HIS A 76 -11.71 -1.46 13.92
N CYS A 77 -12.79 -1.75 14.62
CA CYS A 77 -13.17 -1.06 15.85
C CYS A 77 -13.03 -2.02 17.03
N VAL A 78 -12.42 -1.55 18.10
CA VAL A 78 -12.21 -2.34 19.33
C VAL A 78 -12.27 -1.44 20.55
N ASP A 79 -12.75 -1.98 21.67
CA ASP A 79 -12.77 -1.27 22.95
C ASP A 79 -11.54 -1.64 23.78
N ALA A 80 -10.77 -0.63 24.18
CA ALA A 80 -9.74 -0.80 25.19
C ALA A 80 -10.37 -0.60 26.57
N ILE A 81 -10.51 -1.68 27.34
CA ILE A 81 -11.08 -1.70 28.66
C ILE A 81 -9.96 -1.81 29.68
N PHE A 82 -9.72 -0.74 30.43
CA PHE A 82 -8.79 -0.69 31.53
C PHE A 82 -9.55 -0.96 32.82
N PRO A 83 -9.29 -2.08 33.52
CA PRO A 83 -9.98 -2.38 34.77
C PRO A 83 -9.74 -1.31 35.85
N PRO A 84 -10.56 -1.24 36.93
CA PRO A 84 -10.40 -0.25 37.99
C PRO A 84 -8.98 -0.24 38.57
N GLY A 85 -8.29 0.90 38.47
CA GLY A 85 -6.93 1.08 38.98
C GLY A 85 -5.82 0.39 38.16
N GLU A 86 -6.14 -0.36 37.11
CA GLU A 86 -5.16 -1.02 36.25
C GLU A 86 -4.81 -0.14 35.05
N ASN A 87 -3.53 -0.13 34.68
CA ASN A 87 -3.01 0.65 33.57
C ASN A 87 -2.94 -0.10 32.23
N ASN A 88 -3.35 -1.37 32.18
CA ASN A 88 -3.27 -2.21 31.01
C ASN A 88 -4.66 -2.64 30.53
N ALA A 89 -4.83 -2.67 29.22
CA ALA A 89 -6.00 -3.21 28.53
C ALA A 89 -5.56 -4.30 27.57
N ASP A 90 -6.29 -5.41 27.54
CA ASP A 90 -6.12 -6.52 26.59
C ASP A 90 -7.15 -6.37 25.47
N LEU A 91 -6.70 -6.18 24.24
CA LEU A 91 -7.55 -6.02 23.06
C LEU A 91 -7.84 -7.35 22.35
N GLY A 92 -7.32 -8.46 22.87
CA GLY A 92 -7.49 -9.78 22.29
C GLY A 92 -6.32 -10.27 21.43
N PRO A 93 -6.45 -11.49 20.88
CA PRO A 93 -5.43 -12.09 20.03
C PRO A 93 -5.13 -11.27 18.79
N VAL A 94 -3.84 -11.22 18.38
CA VAL A 94 -3.40 -10.47 17.20
C VAL A 94 -4.07 -10.98 15.91
N GLU A 95 -4.46 -12.23 15.86
CA GLU A 95 -5.17 -12.86 14.73
C GLU A 95 -6.56 -12.24 14.47
N ASN A 96 -7.12 -11.53 15.43
CA ASN A 96 -8.40 -10.83 15.29
C ASN A 96 -8.26 -9.48 14.59
N PHE A 97 -7.03 -8.99 14.37
CA PHE A 97 -6.78 -7.71 13.73
C PHE A 97 -6.48 -7.89 12.24
N PRO A 98 -6.85 -6.92 11.39
CA PRO A 98 -6.40 -6.87 10.00
C PRO A 98 -4.87 -6.92 9.92
N VAL A 99 -4.34 -7.66 8.93
CA VAL A 99 -2.90 -7.73 8.70
C VAL A 99 -2.41 -6.42 8.10
N GLY A 100 -1.32 -5.89 8.63
CA GLY A 100 -0.67 -4.67 8.16
C GLY A 100 -0.62 -3.56 9.20
N PHE A 101 -0.34 -2.37 8.72
CA PHE A 101 -0.24 -1.18 9.56
C PHE A 101 -1.64 -0.61 9.86
N LEU A 102 -1.94 -0.46 11.13
CA LEU A 102 -3.24 0.01 11.63
C LEU A 102 -3.07 1.35 12.33
N ARG A 103 -3.93 2.29 11.97
CA ARG A 103 -4.04 3.60 12.61
C ARG A 103 -5.36 3.69 13.36
N PHE A 104 -5.31 3.94 14.65
CA PHE A 104 -6.46 4.05 15.53
C PHE A 104 -6.68 5.52 15.97
N ASN A 105 -7.87 6.01 15.68
CA ASN A 105 -8.34 7.27 16.23
C ASN A 105 -9.04 6.98 17.57
N VAL A 106 -8.65 7.72 18.61
CA VAL A 106 -9.22 7.63 19.95
C VAL A 106 -9.76 8.99 20.33
N ASN A 107 -11.02 9.06 20.74
CA ASN A 107 -11.68 10.30 21.10
C ASN A 107 -12.43 10.15 22.41
N ILE A 108 -12.34 11.15 23.28
CA ILE A 108 -13.14 11.30 24.48
C ILE A 108 -13.88 12.62 24.40
N GLU A 109 -15.19 12.58 24.47
CA GLU A 109 -16.06 13.74 24.52
C GLU A 109 -16.44 14.05 25.99
N ILE A 110 -16.24 15.28 26.41
CA ILE A 110 -16.63 15.79 27.73
C ILE A 110 -17.37 17.09 27.51
N GLU A 111 -18.69 17.04 27.53
CA GLU A 111 -19.54 18.18 27.19
C GLU A 111 -19.15 18.81 25.85
N ASN A 112 -18.55 20.01 25.84
CA ASN A 112 -18.12 20.73 24.64
C ASN A 112 -16.60 20.58 24.38
N LEU A 113 -15.92 19.65 25.06
CA LEU A 113 -14.49 19.37 24.91
C LEU A 113 -14.29 18.02 24.29
N SER A 114 -13.51 17.96 23.23
CA SER A 114 -13.03 16.74 22.62
C SER A 114 -11.53 16.59 22.88
N ILE A 115 -11.14 15.46 23.48
CA ILE A 115 -9.74 15.07 23.66
C ILE A 115 -9.50 13.89 22.73
N HIS A 116 -8.61 14.06 21.74
CA HIS A 116 -8.34 13.01 20.77
C HIS A 116 -6.86 12.71 20.67
N THR A 117 -6.55 11.52 20.22
CA THR A 117 -5.21 11.08 19.87
C THR A 117 -5.25 10.03 18.77
N ILE A 118 -4.08 9.81 18.17
CA ILE A 118 -3.88 8.77 17.19
C ILE A 118 -2.82 7.81 17.74
N ARG A 119 -3.08 6.51 17.63
CA ARG A 119 -2.12 5.47 17.97
C ARG A 119 -2.01 4.49 16.81
N THR A 120 -0.82 3.99 16.61
CA THR A 120 -0.52 3.09 15.49
C THR A 120 0.13 1.82 16.00
N MET A 121 -0.17 0.73 15.32
CA MET A 121 0.52 -0.53 15.50
C MET A 121 0.55 -1.29 14.18
N GLU A 122 1.41 -2.27 14.08
CA GLU A 122 1.38 -3.26 13.03
C GLU A 122 0.90 -4.60 13.57
N SER A 123 -0.02 -5.22 12.85
CA SER A 123 -0.47 -6.59 13.07
C SER A 123 0.07 -7.49 11.97
N PHE A 124 0.97 -8.40 12.32
CA PHE A 124 1.53 -9.36 11.38
C PHE A 124 1.73 -10.73 12.05
N PRO A 125 0.64 -11.50 12.27
CA PRO A 125 0.71 -12.74 13.01
C PRO A 125 1.63 -13.77 12.35
N TYR A 126 2.64 -14.28 13.05
CA TYR A 126 3.53 -15.32 12.52
C TYR A 126 2.80 -16.63 12.25
N SER A 127 1.67 -16.87 12.92
CA SER A 127 0.81 -18.03 12.69
C SER A 127 0.25 -18.12 11.27
N ILE A 128 0.22 -16.98 10.54
CA ILE A 128 -0.23 -16.94 9.14
C ILE A 128 0.92 -17.06 8.13
N LEU A 129 2.17 -17.05 8.61
CA LEU A 129 3.36 -17.15 7.77
C LEU A 129 3.85 -18.60 7.72
N ASP A 130 3.91 -19.14 6.52
CA ASP A 130 4.63 -20.38 6.26
C ASP A 130 6.15 -20.10 6.27
N LYS A 131 6.93 -21.10 6.71
CA LYS A 131 8.39 -21.04 6.51
C LYS A 131 8.70 -20.93 5.01
N PRO A 132 9.70 -20.12 4.61
CA PRO A 132 10.06 -19.99 3.20
C PRO A 132 10.37 -21.33 2.56
N ALA A 133 9.68 -21.64 1.48
CA ALA A 133 9.94 -22.87 0.73
C ALA A 133 11.35 -22.84 0.10
N LYS A 134 11.90 -24.03 -0.19
CA LYS A 134 13.28 -24.17 -0.69
C LYS A 134 13.51 -23.51 -2.04
N THR A 135 12.52 -23.52 -2.93
CA THR A 135 12.67 -22.99 -4.30
C THR A 135 11.96 -21.65 -4.45
N VAL A 136 12.46 -20.78 -5.32
CA VAL A 136 11.82 -19.52 -5.69
C VAL A 136 10.39 -19.74 -6.20
N ALA A 137 10.19 -20.75 -7.05
CA ALA A 137 8.86 -21.07 -7.58
C ALA A 137 7.87 -21.40 -6.46
N SER A 138 8.28 -22.21 -5.49
CA SER A 138 7.42 -22.55 -4.33
C SER A 138 7.17 -21.34 -3.43
N ARG A 139 8.17 -20.47 -3.22
CA ARG A 139 7.97 -19.23 -2.46
C ARG A 139 7.01 -18.27 -3.16
N LYS A 140 7.09 -18.16 -4.50
CA LYS A 140 6.10 -17.39 -5.26
C LYS A 140 4.68 -17.91 -5.05
N MET A 141 4.48 -19.21 -5.04
CA MET A 141 3.15 -19.79 -4.78
C MET A 141 2.68 -19.56 -3.35
N GLN A 142 3.58 -19.65 -2.36
CA GLN A 142 3.26 -19.25 -0.98
C GLN A 142 2.83 -17.79 -0.90
N ALA A 143 3.57 -16.88 -1.59
CA ALA A 143 3.25 -15.46 -1.66
C ALA A 143 1.87 -15.21 -2.28
N TRP A 144 1.56 -15.86 -3.41
CA TRP A 144 0.23 -15.75 -4.03
C TRP A 144 -0.87 -16.27 -3.11
N SER A 145 -0.67 -17.42 -2.45
CA SER A 145 -1.64 -17.97 -1.48
C SER A 145 -1.86 -17.03 -0.31
N PHE A 146 -0.81 -16.41 0.20
CA PHE A 146 -0.89 -15.41 1.27
C PHE A 146 -1.68 -14.18 0.82
N LEU A 147 -1.33 -13.57 -0.31
CA LEU A 147 -2.01 -12.39 -0.85
C LEU A 147 -3.48 -12.67 -1.20
N ALA A 148 -3.80 -13.85 -1.74
CA ALA A 148 -5.18 -14.23 -2.03
C ALA A 148 -6.06 -14.31 -0.77
N LYS A 149 -5.47 -14.64 0.38
CA LYS A 149 -6.17 -14.79 1.66
C LYS A 149 -6.16 -13.50 2.49
N TYR A 150 -5.02 -12.84 2.62
CA TYR A 150 -4.77 -11.77 3.58
C TYR A 150 -4.47 -10.41 2.92
N GLY A 151 -4.26 -10.37 1.61
CA GLY A 151 -3.95 -9.14 0.88
C GLY A 151 -5.12 -8.14 0.87
N GLU A 152 -4.80 -6.92 0.55
CA GLU A 152 -5.79 -5.88 0.29
C GLU A 152 -6.61 -6.19 -0.96
N GLN A 153 -7.90 -5.79 -0.96
CA GLN A 153 -8.80 -6.04 -2.09
C GLN A 153 -8.52 -5.09 -3.27
N ASN A 154 -7.30 -5.19 -3.79
CA ASN A 154 -6.81 -4.42 -4.93
C ASN A 154 -6.28 -5.35 -6.05
N ALA A 155 -5.60 -4.78 -7.05
CA ALA A 155 -5.06 -5.52 -8.18
C ALA A 155 -4.08 -6.65 -7.77
N ASN A 156 -3.33 -6.48 -6.66
CA ASN A 156 -2.43 -7.52 -6.14
C ASN A 156 -3.21 -8.76 -5.71
N MET A 157 -4.31 -8.58 -4.97
CA MET A 157 -5.18 -9.70 -4.57
C MET A 157 -5.87 -10.33 -5.78
N ALA A 158 -6.34 -9.54 -6.75
CA ALA A 158 -6.93 -10.08 -7.98
C ALA A 158 -5.92 -10.96 -8.72
N MET A 159 -4.67 -10.50 -8.86
CA MET A 159 -3.58 -11.29 -9.46
C MET A 159 -3.31 -12.57 -8.66
N ALA A 160 -3.25 -12.48 -7.34
CA ALA A 160 -3.04 -13.64 -6.47
C ALA A 160 -4.17 -14.67 -6.60
N LEU A 161 -5.43 -14.22 -6.66
CA LEU A 161 -6.59 -15.08 -6.88
C LEU A 161 -6.54 -15.73 -8.27
N LEU A 162 -6.10 -15.02 -9.31
CA LEU A 162 -5.92 -15.58 -10.65
C LEU A 162 -4.86 -16.68 -10.65
N PHE A 163 -3.70 -16.49 -10.01
CA PHE A 163 -2.64 -17.49 -9.91
C PHE A 163 -2.99 -18.70 -9.06
N THR A 164 -3.86 -18.52 -8.07
CA THR A 164 -4.30 -19.60 -7.15
C THR A 164 -5.61 -20.25 -7.58
N ASN A 165 -6.15 -19.87 -8.74
CA ASN A 165 -7.46 -20.33 -9.21
C ASN A 165 -8.57 -20.11 -8.18
N GLY A 166 -8.57 -18.91 -7.59
CA GLY A 166 -9.44 -18.53 -6.49
C GLY A 166 -10.85 -18.11 -6.89
N ASP A 167 -11.57 -17.48 -5.98
CA ASP A 167 -12.98 -17.10 -6.16
C ASP A 167 -13.17 -16.10 -7.30
N LYS A 168 -13.87 -16.54 -8.36
CA LYS A 168 -14.20 -15.73 -9.53
C LYS A 168 -15.02 -14.50 -9.18
N ASN A 169 -15.99 -14.61 -8.30
CA ASN A 169 -16.84 -13.46 -7.93
C ASN A 169 -16.03 -12.40 -7.23
N LYS A 170 -15.10 -12.81 -6.36
CA LYS A 170 -14.19 -11.89 -5.69
C LYS A 170 -13.26 -11.20 -6.68
N ILE A 171 -12.72 -11.93 -7.66
CA ILE A 171 -11.91 -11.36 -8.76
C ILE A 171 -12.71 -10.29 -9.51
N GLU A 172 -13.92 -10.61 -9.95
CA GLU A 172 -14.80 -9.69 -10.69
C GLU A 172 -15.11 -8.41 -9.88
N ILE A 173 -15.43 -8.54 -8.60
CA ILE A 173 -15.71 -7.40 -7.73
C ILE A 173 -14.48 -6.48 -7.63
N ILE A 174 -13.30 -7.07 -7.44
CA ILE A 174 -12.05 -6.29 -7.33
C ILE A 174 -11.75 -5.59 -8.66
N LEU A 175 -11.81 -6.31 -9.79
CA LEU A 175 -11.50 -5.73 -11.10
C LEU A 175 -12.45 -4.62 -11.50
N ARG A 176 -13.76 -4.76 -11.24
CA ARG A 176 -14.75 -3.69 -11.50
C ARG A 176 -14.47 -2.43 -10.68
N ARG A 177 -14.06 -2.57 -9.42
CA ARG A 177 -13.65 -1.43 -8.59
C ARG A 177 -12.38 -0.78 -9.11
N GLN A 178 -11.40 -1.57 -9.56
CA GLN A 178 -10.18 -1.03 -10.16
C GLN A 178 -10.47 -0.30 -11.47
N LEU A 179 -11.33 -0.84 -12.33
CA LEU A 179 -11.79 -0.18 -13.55
C LEU A 179 -12.46 1.16 -13.26
N ASP A 180 -13.35 1.21 -12.28
CA ASP A 180 -14.00 2.47 -11.86
C ASP A 180 -12.97 3.51 -11.37
N PHE A 181 -12.01 3.07 -10.56
CA PHE A 181 -10.93 3.92 -10.05
C PHE A 181 -10.04 4.49 -11.17
N ILE A 182 -9.61 3.63 -12.11
CA ILE A 182 -8.73 4.01 -13.22
C ILE A 182 -9.49 4.90 -14.22
N ASN A 183 -10.73 4.58 -14.56
CA ASN A 183 -11.54 5.35 -15.49
C ASN A 183 -11.87 6.76 -14.96
N LYS A 184 -11.93 6.93 -13.63
CA LYS A 184 -12.02 8.25 -12.97
C LYS A 184 -10.70 9.00 -12.99
N ARG A 185 -9.61 8.41 -13.48
CA ARG A 185 -8.26 8.99 -13.50
C ARG A 185 -7.87 9.52 -12.12
N SER A 186 -8.14 8.71 -11.10
CA SER A 186 -7.72 8.98 -9.73
C SER A 186 -6.20 8.93 -9.64
N ASP A 187 -5.61 9.63 -8.66
CA ASP A 187 -4.17 9.54 -8.42
C ASP A 187 -3.71 8.08 -8.21
N CYS A 188 -2.53 7.72 -8.68
CA CYS A 188 -2.00 6.34 -8.69
C CYS A 188 -2.73 5.34 -9.62
N SER A 189 -3.57 5.80 -10.56
CA SER A 189 -4.24 4.91 -11.52
C SER A 189 -3.28 4.12 -12.41
N ASP A 190 -2.12 4.67 -12.72
CA ASP A 190 -1.03 4.04 -13.48
C ASP A 190 -0.50 2.78 -12.78
N PHE A 191 -0.41 2.77 -11.45
CA PHE A 191 0.02 1.59 -10.69
C PHE A 191 -0.94 0.41 -10.88
N TYR A 192 -2.24 0.67 -10.84
CA TYR A 192 -3.26 -0.37 -11.01
C TYR A 192 -3.47 -0.77 -12.47
N LEU A 193 -3.36 0.17 -13.40
CA LEU A 193 -3.42 -0.10 -14.84
C LEU A 193 -2.35 -1.08 -15.29
N SER A 194 -1.17 -1.04 -14.67
CA SER A 194 -0.01 -1.88 -15.01
C SER A 194 -0.27 -3.40 -14.94
N TYR A 195 -1.28 -3.83 -14.19
CA TYR A 195 -1.66 -5.23 -14.05
C TYR A 195 -2.52 -5.73 -15.23
N PHE A 196 -3.29 -4.86 -15.87
CA PHE A 196 -4.27 -5.25 -16.88
C PHE A 196 -3.64 -5.94 -18.12
N PRO A 197 -2.55 -5.43 -18.70
CA PRO A 197 -1.90 -6.09 -19.82
C PRO A 197 -1.51 -7.54 -19.53
N PHE A 198 -0.95 -7.80 -18.37
CA PHE A 198 -0.57 -9.13 -17.94
C PHE A 198 -1.79 -10.03 -17.73
N MET A 199 -2.82 -9.53 -17.06
CA MET A 199 -4.07 -10.26 -16.81
C MET A 199 -4.75 -10.66 -18.13
N ILE A 200 -4.87 -9.73 -19.08
CA ILE A 200 -5.45 -10.00 -20.40
C ILE A 200 -4.65 -11.08 -21.13
N ARG A 201 -3.33 -10.94 -21.21
CA ARG A 201 -2.45 -11.88 -21.94
C ARG A 201 -2.48 -13.30 -21.37
N HIS A 202 -2.52 -13.43 -20.05
CA HIS A 202 -2.31 -14.73 -19.40
C HIS A 202 -3.60 -15.38 -18.87
N PHE A 203 -4.65 -14.60 -18.60
CA PHE A 203 -5.86 -15.11 -17.98
C PHE A 203 -7.15 -14.92 -18.77
N SER A 204 -7.11 -14.32 -19.98
CA SER A 204 -8.30 -14.15 -20.82
C SER A 204 -9.01 -15.47 -21.15
N LYS A 205 -8.27 -16.57 -21.22
CA LYS A 205 -8.82 -17.92 -21.51
C LYS A 205 -9.05 -18.78 -20.27
N SER A 206 -8.81 -18.24 -19.07
CA SER A 206 -8.93 -19.01 -17.81
C SER A 206 -10.37 -19.28 -17.39
N GLY A 207 -11.32 -18.46 -17.87
CA GLY A 207 -12.71 -18.46 -17.39
C GLY A 207 -12.90 -17.77 -16.03
N LEU A 208 -11.82 -17.28 -15.41
CA LEU A 208 -11.84 -16.56 -14.12
C LEU A 208 -12.22 -15.09 -14.26
N ILE A 209 -11.98 -14.49 -15.42
CA ILE A 209 -12.40 -13.15 -15.80
C ILE A 209 -13.48 -13.26 -16.85
N SER A 210 -14.60 -12.54 -16.72
CA SER A 210 -15.66 -12.53 -17.70
C SER A 210 -15.24 -11.77 -18.97
N ASN A 211 -15.86 -12.11 -20.11
CA ASN A 211 -15.60 -11.38 -21.36
C ASN A 211 -15.94 -9.89 -21.22
N GLU A 212 -17.03 -9.57 -20.55
CA GLU A 212 -17.43 -8.18 -20.27
C GLU A 212 -16.34 -7.41 -19.52
N THR A 213 -15.71 -8.02 -18.50
CA THR A 213 -14.63 -7.40 -17.74
C THR A 213 -13.36 -7.29 -18.59
N LEU A 214 -13.04 -8.29 -19.41
CA LEU A 214 -11.90 -8.23 -20.34
C LEU A 214 -12.05 -7.11 -21.39
N GLU A 215 -13.24 -6.95 -21.95
CA GLU A 215 -13.57 -5.87 -22.88
C GLU A 215 -13.44 -4.50 -22.19
N ALA A 216 -13.96 -4.37 -20.98
CA ALA A 216 -13.82 -3.14 -20.19
C ALA A 216 -12.36 -2.83 -19.85
N MET A 217 -11.51 -3.83 -19.57
CA MET A 217 -10.07 -3.65 -19.34
C MET A 217 -9.36 -3.18 -20.61
N GLU A 218 -9.70 -3.73 -21.79
CA GLU A 218 -9.19 -3.29 -23.08
C GLU A 218 -9.61 -1.82 -23.35
N GLU A 219 -10.89 -1.51 -23.19
CA GLU A 219 -11.40 -0.14 -23.38
C GLU A 219 -10.72 0.85 -22.44
N CYS A 220 -10.51 0.45 -21.18
CA CYS A 220 -9.77 1.24 -20.19
C CYS A 220 -8.34 1.55 -20.68
N LEU A 221 -7.61 0.54 -21.19
CA LEU A 221 -6.26 0.72 -21.74
C LEU A 221 -6.26 1.68 -22.95
N LEU A 222 -7.25 1.58 -23.83
CA LEU A 222 -7.32 2.42 -25.02
C LEU A 222 -7.74 3.86 -24.73
N ASN A 223 -8.46 4.11 -23.63
CA ASN A 223 -8.96 5.43 -23.27
C ASN A 223 -8.17 6.13 -22.16
N PHE A 224 -7.13 5.49 -21.60
CA PHE A 224 -6.35 6.06 -20.51
C PHE A 224 -5.50 7.25 -20.98
N ARG A 225 -5.33 8.24 -20.11
CA ARG A 225 -4.42 9.38 -20.32
C ARG A 225 -3.03 8.98 -19.84
N TYR A 226 -2.13 8.72 -20.79
CA TYR A 226 -0.79 8.20 -20.48
C TYR A 226 0.24 9.27 -20.14
N TRP A 227 -0.01 10.52 -20.45
CA TRP A 227 0.94 11.58 -20.10
C TRP A 227 0.25 12.94 -20.02
N HIS A 228 0.89 13.87 -19.32
CA HIS A 228 0.36 15.22 -19.09
C HIS A 228 0.16 16.06 -20.35
N ASP A 229 0.82 15.72 -21.46
CA ASP A 229 0.67 16.38 -22.77
C ASP A 229 -0.58 15.92 -23.54
N GLU A 230 -1.28 14.93 -23.04
CA GLU A 230 -2.56 14.46 -23.59
C GLU A 230 -3.75 15.22 -22.96
N PRO A 231 -4.90 15.33 -23.67
CA PRO A 231 -6.08 16.01 -23.14
C PRO A 231 -6.56 15.43 -21.80
N GLY A 232 -6.89 16.28 -20.83
CA GLY A 232 -7.43 15.92 -19.52
C GLY A 232 -7.14 16.97 -18.46
N ASP A 233 -8.00 17.04 -17.45
CA ASP A 233 -7.94 17.92 -16.28
C ASP A 233 -8.02 17.14 -14.96
N ASP A 234 -7.59 15.89 -15.00
CA ASP A 234 -7.63 14.96 -13.88
C ASP A 234 -6.56 15.26 -12.81
N ALA A 235 -6.65 14.55 -11.67
CA ALA A 235 -5.78 14.74 -10.52
C ALA A 235 -4.57 13.79 -10.49
N MET A 236 -4.29 13.05 -11.59
CA MET A 236 -3.15 12.14 -11.63
C MET A 236 -1.82 12.88 -11.54
N TRP A 237 -0.91 12.36 -10.71
CA TRP A 237 0.42 12.92 -10.57
C TRP A 237 1.40 12.31 -11.58
N PHE A 238 2.03 13.13 -12.42
CA PHE A 238 2.93 12.67 -13.50
C PHE A 238 4.42 12.83 -13.19
N TYR A 239 4.78 13.67 -12.22
CA TYR A 239 6.14 14.22 -12.13
C TYR A 239 7.08 13.53 -11.14
N SER A 240 6.64 12.48 -10.43
CA SER A 240 7.56 11.68 -9.63
C SER A 240 8.28 10.63 -10.47
N GLU A 241 9.39 10.11 -9.97
CA GLU A 241 10.19 9.09 -10.63
C GLU A 241 9.38 7.84 -10.96
N ASN A 242 8.64 7.33 -9.96
CA ASN A 242 7.81 6.13 -10.09
C ASN A 242 6.64 6.32 -11.05
N HIS A 243 5.91 7.43 -10.98
CA HIS A 243 4.80 7.70 -11.89
C HIS A 243 5.28 7.83 -13.34
N ALA A 244 6.36 8.58 -13.60
CA ALA A 244 6.92 8.70 -14.95
C ALA A 244 7.27 7.35 -15.54
N LEU A 245 7.93 6.48 -14.75
CA LEU A 245 8.23 5.11 -15.16
C LEU A 245 6.96 4.32 -15.46
N MET A 246 6.00 4.30 -14.54
CA MET A 246 4.79 3.49 -14.65
C MET A 246 3.91 3.92 -15.83
N PHE A 247 3.67 5.21 -16.01
CA PHE A 247 2.92 5.72 -17.17
C PHE A 247 3.54 5.28 -18.49
N HIS A 248 4.86 5.43 -18.65
CA HIS A 248 5.51 5.09 -19.90
C HIS A 248 5.63 3.60 -20.13
N VAL A 249 5.81 2.80 -19.08
CA VAL A 249 5.77 1.33 -19.17
C VAL A 249 4.38 0.86 -19.59
N CYS A 250 3.32 1.38 -18.95
CA CYS A 250 1.95 1.05 -19.33
C CYS A 250 1.64 1.46 -20.79
N GLN A 251 2.08 2.66 -21.20
CA GLN A 251 1.92 3.17 -22.54
C GLN A 251 2.58 2.28 -23.60
N LEU A 252 3.84 1.87 -23.36
CA LEU A 252 4.57 0.99 -24.27
C LEU A 252 3.87 -0.36 -24.42
N ILE A 253 3.55 -1.01 -23.30
CA ILE A 253 2.95 -2.34 -23.30
C ILE A 253 1.56 -2.33 -23.94
N ALA A 254 0.73 -1.32 -23.63
CA ALA A 254 -0.59 -1.17 -24.23
C ALA A 254 -0.49 -0.91 -25.75
N GLY A 255 0.45 -0.05 -26.18
CA GLY A 255 0.71 0.18 -27.61
C GLY A 255 1.19 -1.06 -28.34
N GLU A 256 2.01 -1.92 -27.71
CA GLU A 256 2.44 -3.21 -28.27
C GLU A 256 1.30 -4.24 -28.32
N MET A 257 0.33 -4.17 -27.41
CA MET A 257 -0.85 -5.04 -27.45
C MET A 257 -1.82 -4.69 -28.55
N TYR A 258 -1.94 -3.40 -28.86
CA TYR A 258 -2.94 -2.86 -29.77
C TYR A 258 -2.32 -1.92 -30.82
N PRO A 259 -1.35 -2.38 -31.65
CA PRO A 259 -0.54 -1.51 -32.49
C PRO A 259 -1.36 -0.70 -33.50
N ASP A 260 -2.43 -1.29 -34.03
CA ASP A 260 -3.28 -0.72 -35.09
C ASP A 260 -4.53 0.00 -34.55
N LYS A 261 -4.80 -0.10 -33.22
CA LYS A 261 -5.94 0.59 -32.61
C LYS A 261 -5.63 2.05 -32.28
N ILE A 262 -6.65 2.87 -32.32
CA ILE A 262 -6.57 4.26 -31.90
C ILE A 262 -6.76 4.33 -30.37
N PHE A 263 -5.83 4.97 -29.68
CA PHE A 263 -5.96 5.33 -28.29
C PHE A 263 -6.80 6.60 -28.21
N THR A 264 -8.03 6.44 -27.73
CA THR A 264 -9.10 7.44 -27.91
C THR A 264 -8.83 8.75 -27.20
N ASN A 265 -8.07 8.75 -26.08
CA ASN A 265 -7.73 9.97 -25.38
C ASN A 265 -6.66 10.81 -26.12
N SER A 266 -5.63 10.17 -26.64
CA SER A 266 -4.53 10.84 -27.34
C SER A 266 -4.76 11.00 -28.84
N ASN A 267 -5.71 10.26 -29.41
CA ASN A 267 -5.95 10.12 -30.84
C ASN A 267 -4.72 9.59 -31.62
N MET A 268 -3.89 8.79 -30.95
CA MET A 268 -2.69 8.17 -31.53
C MET A 268 -2.93 6.69 -31.77
N THR A 269 -2.28 6.13 -32.80
CA THR A 269 -2.21 4.68 -33.02
C THR A 269 -1.33 4.02 -31.94
N GLY A 270 -1.51 2.72 -31.70
CA GLY A 270 -0.64 1.99 -30.78
C GLY A 270 0.84 2.03 -31.19
N LEU A 271 1.17 2.10 -32.48
CA LEU A 271 2.55 2.29 -32.93
C LEU A 271 3.12 3.67 -32.54
N GLU A 272 2.33 4.72 -32.64
CA GLU A 272 2.74 6.06 -32.19
C GLU A 272 2.89 6.11 -30.67
N MET A 273 1.99 5.42 -29.92
CA MET A 273 2.10 5.28 -28.47
C MET A 273 3.41 4.59 -28.06
N GLN A 274 3.82 3.52 -28.76
CA GLN A 274 5.10 2.84 -28.53
C GLN A 274 6.29 3.79 -28.77
N GLN A 275 6.29 4.52 -29.89
CA GLN A 275 7.38 5.44 -30.23
C GLN A 275 7.52 6.54 -29.18
N LYS A 276 6.39 7.14 -28.75
CA LYS A 276 6.35 8.16 -27.69
C LYS A 276 6.89 7.58 -26.37
N ALA A 277 6.42 6.40 -25.95
CA ALA A 277 6.84 5.77 -24.71
C ALA A 277 8.35 5.45 -24.70
N ILE A 278 8.90 4.88 -25.78
CA ILE A 278 10.33 4.60 -25.89
C ILE A 278 11.15 5.89 -25.83
N GLY A 279 10.68 6.96 -26.48
CA GLY A 279 11.32 8.28 -26.43
C GLY A 279 11.39 8.87 -25.03
N LEU A 280 10.44 8.54 -24.15
CA LEU A 280 10.38 9.01 -22.76
C LEU A 280 11.09 8.04 -21.77
N LEU A 281 11.01 6.73 -22.00
CA LEU A 281 11.70 5.72 -21.17
C LEU A 281 13.22 5.78 -21.32
N ARG A 282 13.74 6.01 -22.54
CA ARG A 282 15.19 6.03 -22.77
C ARG A 282 15.91 7.04 -21.88
N PRO A 283 15.59 8.35 -21.87
CA PRO A 283 16.24 9.32 -20.99
C PRO A 283 15.97 9.05 -19.50
N TRP A 284 14.81 8.45 -19.16
CA TRP A 284 14.52 8.02 -17.78
C TRP A 284 15.55 6.97 -17.32
N PHE A 285 15.76 5.90 -18.09
CA PHE A 285 16.74 4.86 -17.79
C PHE A 285 18.19 5.34 -17.83
N GLU A 286 18.54 6.20 -18.78
CA GLU A 286 19.87 6.80 -18.85
C GLU A 286 20.20 7.62 -17.59
N THR A 287 19.22 8.36 -17.07
CA THR A 287 19.33 9.09 -15.81
C THR A 287 19.47 8.12 -14.64
N PHE A 288 18.58 7.13 -14.55
CA PHE A 288 18.58 6.11 -13.51
C PHE A 288 19.93 5.37 -13.43
N PHE A 289 20.50 4.94 -14.55
CA PHE A 289 21.82 4.26 -14.57
C PHE A 289 22.99 5.16 -14.19
N LYS A 290 22.83 6.46 -14.22
CA LYS A 290 23.82 7.46 -13.88
C LYS A 290 23.79 7.86 -12.41
N THR A 291 22.60 7.95 -11.84
CA THR A 291 22.36 8.53 -10.51
C THR A 291 21.75 7.58 -9.50
N GLY A 292 21.20 6.42 -9.93
CA GLY A 292 20.34 5.57 -9.12
C GLY A 292 18.95 6.20 -8.95
N PHE A 293 18.19 5.70 -7.97
CA PHE A 293 16.88 6.24 -7.65
C PHE A 293 16.95 7.66 -7.09
N THR A 294 16.14 8.56 -7.62
CA THR A 294 15.98 9.93 -7.09
C THR A 294 15.14 9.92 -5.81
N GLU A 295 14.18 9.02 -5.70
CA GLU A 295 13.48 8.71 -4.44
C GLU A 295 14.32 7.72 -3.63
N TRP A 296 15.47 8.20 -3.14
CA TRP A 296 16.55 7.46 -2.49
C TRP A 296 16.03 6.40 -1.49
N ASN A 297 16.29 5.13 -1.79
CA ASN A 297 15.95 3.99 -0.94
C ASN A 297 14.53 4.03 -0.36
N SER A 298 13.56 4.49 -1.15
CA SER A 298 12.19 4.65 -0.68
C SER A 298 11.50 3.30 -0.47
N PRO A 299 11.14 2.91 0.77
CA PRO A 299 10.46 1.64 1.01
C PRO A 299 9.11 1.52 0.30
N PRO A 300 8.27 2.59 0.20
CA PRO A 300 7.02 2.50 -0.54
C PRO A 300 7.19 2.51 -2.06
N TYR A 301 8.23 3.18 -2.61
CA TYR A 301 8.34 3.40 -4.06
C TYR A 301 9.32 2.46 -4.77
N LEU A 302 10.33 1.93 -4.09
CA LEU A 302 11.19 0.87 -4.64
C LEU A 302 10.38 -0.34 -5.18
N PRO A 303 9.33 -0.82 -4.50
CA PRO A 303 8.46 -1.87 -5.04
C PRO A 303 7.67 -1.45 -6.28
N ILE A 304 7.23 -0.20 -6.37
CA ILE A 304 6.50 0.33 -7.53
C ILE A 304 7.42 0.39 -8.75
N ASP A 305 8.64 0.95 -8.59
CA ASP A 305 9.63 0.96 -9.67
C ASP A 305 9.99 -0.48 -10.09
N SER A 306 10.13 -1.38 -9.11
CA SER A 306 10.37 -2.82 -9.37
C SER A 306 9.23 -3.47 -10.15
N LEU A 307 7.98 -3.10 -9.88
CA LEU A 307 6.81 -3.55 -10.66
C LEU A 307 6.90 -3.04 -12.11
N GLY A 308 7.28 -1.78 -12.30
CA GLY A 308 7.51 -1.19 -13.63
C GLY A 308 8.58 -1.95 -14.40
N PHE A 309 9.74 -2.18 -13.79
CA PHE A 309 10.84 -2.96 -14.41
C PHE A 309 10.43 -4.39 -14.70
N ALA A 310 9.77 -5.08 -13.76
CA ALA A 310 9.32 -6.46 -13.96
C ALA A 310 8.27 -6.56 -15.07
N SER A 311 7.32 -5.62 -15.12
CA SER A 311 6.30 -5.55 -16.17
C SER A 311 6.94 -5.33 -17.55
N LEU A 312 7.87 -4.40 -17.62
CA LEU A 312 8.60 -4.12 -18.87
C LEU A 312 9.44 -5.32 -19.31
N TYR A 313 10.24 -5.91 -18.41
CA TYR A 313 11.05 -7.09 -18.69
C TYR A 313 10.21 -8.29 -19.19
N ALA A 314 9.07 -8.53 -18.54
CA ALA A 314 8.23 -9.69 -18.85
C ALA A 314 7.41 -9.51 -20.12
N GLN A 315 7.01 -8.28 -20.48
CA GLN A 315 5.93 -8.08 -21.43
C GLN A 315 6.33 -7.38 -22.72
N THR A 316 7.39 -6.52 -22.72
CA THR A 316 7.76 -5.76 -23.93
C THR A 316 8.43 -6.63 -24.99
N GLN A 317 8.14 -6.34 -26.26
CA GLN A 317 8.82 -6.87 -27.42
C GLN A 317 10.07 -6.06 -27.80
N ASN A 318 10.21 -4.85 -27.26
CA ASN A 318 11.36 -3.99 -27.52
C ASN A 318 12.60 -4.49 -26.78
N LYS A 319 13.64 -4.89 -27.53
CA LYS A 319 14.87 -5.49 -26.96
C LYS A 319 15.65 -4.54 -26.08
N GLU A 320 15.74 -3.26 -26.47
CA GLU A 320 16.45 -2.23 -25.71
C GLU A 320 15.78 -1.99 -24.36
N MET A 321 14.46 -1.81 -24.34
CA MET A 321 13.68 -1.61 -23.11
C MET A 321 13.73 -2.84 -22.22
N LYS A 322 13.71 -4.01 -22.78
CA LYS A 322 13.86 -5.27 -22.02
C LYS A 322 15.24 -5.40 -21.36
N GLU A 323 16.30 -5.00 -22.06
CA GLU A 323 17.66 -4.98 -21.50
C GLU A 323 17.78 -3.95 -20.38
N TYR A 324 17.24 -2.74 -20.57
CA TYR A 324 17.21 -1.71 -19.51
C TYR A 324 16.47 -2.20 -18.27
N ALA A 325 15.30 -2.82 -18.44
CA ALA A 325 14.55 -3.39 -17.33
C ALA A 325 15.32 -4.50 -16.59
N SER A 326 16.00 -5.38 -17.33
CA SER A 326 16.84 -6.43 -16.73
C SER A 326 17.96 -5.84 -15.85
N ARG A 327 18.68 -4.86 -16.39
CA ARG A 327 19.75 -4.17 -15.64
C ARG A 327 19.23 -3.43 -14.41
N ALA A 328 18.05 -2.82 -14.53
CA ALA A 328 17.43 -2.14 -13.39
C ALA A 328 17.00 -3.12 -12.30
N LEU A 329 16.45 -4.29 -12.66
CA LEU A 329 16.14 -5.36 -11.71
C LEU A 329 17.40 -5.89 -11.02
N ASP A 330 18.50 -6.10 -11.75
CA ASP A 330 19.79 -6.49 -11.15
C ASP A 330 20.28 -5.44 -10.14
N TYR A 331 20.13 -4.16 -10.45
CA TYR A 331 20.44 -3.06 -9.52
C TYR A 331 19.58 -3.14 -8.25
N VAL A 332 18.26 -3.32 -8.39
CA VAL A 332 17.31 -3.44 -7.25
C VAL A 332 17.69 -4.61 -6.36
N PHE A 333 17.89 -5.82 -6.92
CA PHE A 333 18.23 -6.99 -6.14
C PHE A 333 19.59 -6.83 -5.43
N ARG A 334 20.56 -6.23 -6.10
CA ARG A 334 21.84 -5.89 -5.47
C ARG A 334 21.65 -4.89 -4.32
N LEU A 335 20.87 -3.83 -4.53
CA LEU A 335 20.56 -2.84 -3.49
C LEU A 335 19.94 -3.52 -2.28
N LEU A 336 18.90 -4.33 -2.47
CA LEU A 336 18.24 -5.06 -1.39
C LEU A 336 19.19 -5.97 -0.64
N SER A 337 20.09 -6.67 -1.33
CA SER A 337 21.03 -7.60 -0.69
C SER A 337 22.05 -6.91 0.24
N ILE A 338 22.40 -5.66 -0.04
CA ILE A 338 23.41 -4.91 0.75
C ILE A 338 22.79 -3.96 1.80
N THR A 339 21.49 -3.69 1.69
CA THR A 339 20.78 -2.74 2.59
C THR A 339 19.79 -3.43 3.51
N SER A 340 19.61 -4.75 3.41
CA SER A 340 18.69 -5.48 4.30
C SER A 340 19.43 -6.17 5.44
N PHE A 341 18.82 -6.13 6.62
CA PHE A 341 19.27 -6.85 7.81
C PHE A 341 18.17 -7.81 8.24
N GLU A 342 18.46 -9.11 8.33
CA GLU A 342 17.50 -10.16 8.67
C GLU A 342 16.19 -10.09 7.86
N GLY A 343 16.28 -9.80 6.55
CA GLY A 343 15.13 -9.66 5.66
C GLY A 343 14.45 -8.29 5.69
N VAL A 344 14.72 -7.46 6.69
CA VAL A 344 14.18 -6.10 6.80
C VAL A 344 15.04 -5.11 6.04
N PHE A 345 14.42 -4.29 5.21
CA PHE A 345 15.10 -3.18 4.52
C PHE A 345 15.49 -2.11 5.54
N SER A 346 16.77 -2.05 5.88
CA SER A 346 17.31 -1.29 7.01
C SER A 346 18.31 -0.23 6.53
N THR A 347 17.81 0.86 5.99
CA THR A 347 18.62 1.96 5.46
C THR A 347 17.92 3.30 5.66
N THR A 348 18.65 4.39 5.42
CA THR A 348 18.05 5.72 5.34
C THR A 348 17.26 5.88 4.05
N SER A 349 16.18 6.64 4.11
CA SER A 349 15.27 6.86 2.99
C SER A 349 15.08 8.34 2.73
N GLY A 350 15.07 8.73 1.46
CA GLY A 350 14.76 10.11 1.05
C GLY A 350 13.26 10.42 1.06
N ARG A 351 12.43 9.40 0.78
CA ARG A 351 10.96 9.48 0.85
C ARG A 351 10.42 8.28 1.59
N THR A 352 9.68 8.53 2.68
CA THR A 352 9.12 7.49 3.54
C THR A 352 7.87 8.00 4.24
N TYR A 353 7.02 7.11 4.70
CA TYR A 353 5.84 7.42 5.51
C TYR A 353 5.99 6.86 6.92
N LEU A 354 5.02 7.16 7.79
CA LEU A 354 5.08 6.78 9.20
C LEU A 354 5.31 5.27 9.40
N LYS A 355 4.63 4.43 8.62
CA LYS A 355 4.72 2.96 8.76
C LYS A 355 6.12 2.42 8.47
N GLU A 356 6.82 3.00 7.51
CA GLU A 356 8.17 2.55 7.13
C GLU A 356 9.24 2.95 8.15
N LEU A 357 8.98 3.98 8.97
CA LEU A 357 9.91 4.40 10.03
C LEU A 357 10.05 3.38 11.15
N PHE A 358 9.12 2.43 11.27
CA PHE A 358 9.19 1.38 12.30
C PHE A 358 10.13 0.22 11.94
N GLY A 359 10.64 0.14 10.71
CA GLY A 359 11.63 -0.84 10.29
C GLY A 359 11.21 -2.29 10.57
N ASN A 360 10.09 -2.71 10.02
CA ASN A 360 9.52 -4.03 10.25
C ASN A 360 9.42 -4.87 8.98
N HIS A 361 9.02 -6.16 9.14
CA HIS A 361 8.89 -7.11 8.04
C HIS A 361 7.72 -6.84 7.08
N SER A 362 6.79 -5.94 7.41
CA SER A 362 5.67 -5.59 6.53
C SER A 362 6.03 -4.60 5.42
N ASN A 363 7.22 -4.03 5.47
CA ASN A 363 7.72 -3.22 4.36
C ASN A 363 7.75 -4.05 3.07
N CYS A 364 7.19 -3.50 2.00
CA CYS A 364 7.16 -4.17 0.70
C CYS A 364 8.52 -4.69 0.21
N PRO A 365 9.66 -4.00 0.43
CA PRO A 365 10.98 -4.55 0.13
C PRO A 365 11.29 -5.86 0.87
N SER A 366 10.82 -6.02 2.10
CA SER A 366 10.98 -7.26 2.87
C SER A 366 10.29 -8.45 2.20
N PHE A 367 9.15 -8.22 1.54
CA PHE A 367 8.46 -9.26 0.79
C PHE A 367 9.23 -9.72 -0.46
N ILE A 368 9.90 -8.79 -1.13
CA ILE A 368 10.81 -9.11 -2.25
C ILE A 368 11.99 -9.95 -1.73
N ASN A 369 12.54 -9.61 -0.57
CA ASN A 369 13.62 -10.37 0.08
C ASN A 369 13.16 -11.80 0.44
N TRP A 370 11.97 -11.93 1.00
CA TRP A 370 11.41 -13.24 1.36
C TRP A 370 11.25 -14.14 0.14
N ILE A 371 10.75 -13.62 -0.99
CA ILE A 371 10.64 -14.39 -2.24
C ILE A 371 12.02 -14.70 -2.82
N GLY A 372 12.87 -13.71 -2.93
CA GLY A 372 14.17 -13.81 -3.61
C GLY A 372 15.20 -14.61 -2.83
N TYR A 373 15.37 -14.28 -1.56
CA TYR A 373 16.46 -14.76 -0.72
C TYR A 373 16.05 -15.73 0.39
N ALA A 374 14.74 -15.93 0.62
CA ALA A 374 14.20 -16.75 1.70
C ALA A 374 14.58 -16.24 3.12
N ILE A 375 14.64 -14.91 3.30
CA ILE A 375 14.96 -14.22 4.56
C ILE A 375 13.92 -13.15 4.89
#